data_f8e269a48be021414be565459ccf983b
#
_entry.id   f8e269a48be021414be565459ccf983b
#
_cell.length_a   1.000
_cell.length_b   1.000
_cell.length_c   1.000
_cell.angle_alpha   90.00
_cell.angle_beta   90.00
_cell.angle_gamma   90.00
#
_symmetry.space_group_name_H-M   'P 1'
#
loop_
_entity.id
_entity.type
_entity.pdbx_description
1 polymer ?
#
loop_
_entity_poly.entity_id
_entity_poly.type
_entity_poly.pdbx_seq_one_letter_code
_entity_poly.pdbx_strand_id
1 'polypeptide(L)'
;MIYFDNSATSPIAQEVFEAMRPYLQEEYGNPSSKYYLLAAHAADAVENSRNWVAKLIHAKPEEIVFTCGSTESSNMIIKGVADYKKYYEKKGNHIITSKVEHHATLNTCRFLNGDIYSNQDATFSLFGKVPKVDRGYEVTFLDVNKFGQVTPESFEQAIRPTTTLASFIWANNEIGSLNDMDTLSTVAHNHHVLLHADATQIAGKLPINVEQTK
;
A
#
# COMPACT_ATOMS: atom_id res chain seq x y z
N MET A 1 -2.94 -33.40 0.71
CA MET A 1 -2.31 -32.37 -0.15
C MET A 1 -1.47 -31.48 0.75
N ILE A 2 -0.22 -31.20 0.38
CA ILE A 2 0.63 -30.24 1.11
C ILE A 2 0.59 -28.93 0.31
N TYR A 3 0.23 -27.80 0.96
CA TYR A 3 0.12 -26.50 0.34
C TYR A 3 1.23 -25.58 0.85
N PHE A 4 2.08 -25.08 -0.05
CA PHE A 4 3.24 -24.25 0.29
C PHE A 4 3.16 -22.80 -0.24
N ASP A 5 2.01 -22.37 -0.75
CA ASP A 5 1.84 -21.05 -1.32
C ASP A 5 1.02 -20.12 -0.40
N ASN A 6 1.35 -20.10 0.88
CA ASN A 6 0.65 -19.27 1.88
C ASN A 6 0.94 -17.76 1.75
N SER A 7 1.90 -17.39 0.90
CA SER A 7 2.12 -15.98 0.53
C SER A 7 1.05 -15.45 -0.41
N ALA A 8 0.45 -16.32 -1.22
CA ALA A 8 -0.63 -15.97 -2.13
C ALA A 8 -2.00 -16.04 -1.42
N THR A 9 -2.29 -17.14 -0.75
CA THR A 9 -3.56 -17.35 -0.03
C THR A 9 -3.35 -18.18 1.22
N SER A 10 -4.18 -17.93 2.24
CA SER A 10 -4.25 -18.76 3.44
C SER A 10 -5.71 -18.99 3.85
N PRO A 11 -6.03 -20.09 4.52
CA PRO A 11 -7.38 -20.29 5.05
C PRO A 11 -7.70 -19.23 6.10
N ILE A 12 -8.97 -18.84 6.17
CA ILE A 12 -9.47 -18.01 7.27
C ILE A 12 -9.39 -18.85 8.55
N ALA A 13 -8.82 -18.29 9.62
CA ALA A 13 -8.81 -18.95 10.92
C ALA A 13 -10.25 -19.19 11.40
N GLN A 14 -10.50 -20.31 12.09
CA GLN A 14 -11.85 -20.70 12.49
C GLN A 14 -12.49 -19.64 13.38
N GLU A 15 -11.74 -19.07 14.30
CA GLU A 15 -12.21 -18.02 15.22
C GLU A 15 -12.61 -16.74 14.46
N VAL A 16 -11.88 -16.41 13.41
CA VAL A 16 -12.21 -15.26 12.53
C VAL A 16 -13.48 -15.55 11.74
N PHE A 17 -13.61 -16.74 11.17
CA PHE A 17 -14.81 -17.14 10.46
C PHE A 17 -16.07 -17.08 11.35
N GLU A 18 -16.00 -17.61 12.56
CA GLU A 18 -17.12 -17.56 13.52
C GLU A 18 -17.47 -16.12 13.93
N ALA A 19 -16.48 -15.25 14.08
CA ALA A 19 -16.70 -13.84 14.37
C ALA A 19 -17.36 -13.08 13.20
N MET A 20 -17.05 -13.46 11.95
CA MET A 20 -17.62 -12.85 10.74
C MET A 20 -19.04 -13.36 10.43
N ARG A 21 -19.35 -14.62 10.74
CA ARG A 21 -20.59 -15.29 10.34
C ARG A 21 -21.87 -14.52 10.69
N PRO A 22 -22.06 -13.96 11.88
CA PRO A 22 -23.26 -13.18 12.19
C PRO A 22 -23.51 -12.01 11.23
N TYR A 23 -22.45 -11.31 10.82
CA TYR A 23 -22.54 -10.16 9.93
C TYR A 23 -22.85 -10.53 8.46
N LEU A 24 -22.66 -11.79 8.10
CA LEU A 24 -23.02 -12.31 6.77
C LEU A 24 -24.47 -12.79 6.69
N GLN A 25 -25.13 -13.10 7.81
CA GLN A 25 -26.44 -13.74 7.84
C GLN A 25 -27.49 -13.05 8.69
N GLU A 26 -27.11 -12.46 9.83
CA GLU A 26 -28.02 -11.96 10.85
C GLU A 26 -27.87 -10.43 11.05
N GLU A 27 -26.66 -9.95 11.23
CA GLU A 27 -26.32 -8.56 11.54
C GLU A 27 -25.82 -7.76 10.31
N TYR A 28 -26.46 -7.97 9.16
CA TYR A 28 -26.09 -7.42 7.85
C TYR A 28 -26.53 -5.96 7.62
N GLY A 29 -26.73 -5.19 8.67
CA GLY A 29 -27.17 -3.80 8.61
C GLY A 29 -26.20 -2.90 7.87
N ASN A 30 -26.74 -1.85 7.24
CA ASN A 30 -25.91 -0.81 6.62
C ASN A 30 -25.34 0.12 7.72
N PRO A 31 -24.03 0.11 8.00
CA PRO A 31 -23.42 0.92 9.07
C PRO A 31 -23.56 2.44 8.86
N SER A 32 -23.87 2.87 7.65
CA SER A 32 -24.08 4.30 7.34
C SER A 32 -25.51 4.78 7.64
N SER A 33 -26.44 3.88 7.92
CA SER A 33 -27.82 4.24 8.28
C SER A 33 -27.94 4.60 9.76
N LYS A 34 -28.90 5.50 10.09
CA LYS A 34 -29.12 5.98 11.46
C LYS A 34 -30.50 5.60 12.01
N TYR A 35 -31.29 4.82 11.28
CA TYR A 35 -32.74 4.73 11.55
C TYR A 35 -33.21 3.39 12.14
N TYR A 36 -32.31 2.40 12.31
CA TYR A 36 -32.70 1.09 12.81
C TYR A 36 -31.55 0.38 13.54
N LEU A 37 -31.90 -0.51 14.50
CA LEU A 37 -30.92 -1.18 15.40
C LEU A 37 -29.88 -2.00 14.65
N LEU A 38 -30.26 -2.70 13.59
CA LEU A 38 -29.33 -3.51 12.80
C LEU A 38 -28.21 -2.66 12.18
N ALA A 39 -28.50 -1.40 11.83
CA ALA A 39 -27.48 -0.47 11.36
C ALA A 39 -26.53 -0.01 12.49
N ALA A 40 -27.10 0.22 13.68
CA ALA A 40 -26.28 0.58 14.86
C ALA A 40 -25.32 -0.54 15.22
N HIS A 41 -25.79 -1.80 15.27
CA HIS A 41 -24.92 -2.97 15.52
C HIS A 41 -23.81 -3.10 14.49
N ALA A 42 -24.14 -2.90 13.19
CA ALA A 42 -23.12 -2.93 12.13
C ALA A 42 -22.11 -1.78 12.27
N ALA A 43 -22.56 -0.57 12.63
CA ALA A 43 -21.68 0.56 12.87
C ALA A 43 -20.71 0.32 14.04
N ASP A 44 -21.24 -0.20 15.15
CA ASP A 44 -20.43 -0.56 16.33
C ASP A 44 -19.38 -1.63 15.99
N ALA A 45 -19.76 -2.62 15.19
CA ALA A 45 -18.84 -3.66 14.73
C ALA A 45 -17.71 -3.10 13.87
N VAL A 46 -18.00 -2.17 12.96
CA VAL A 46 -16.98 -1.49 12.14
C VAL A 46 -16.03 -0.67 13.02
N GLU A 47 -16.56 0.10 13.96
CA GLU A 47 -15.74 0.93 14.85
C GLU A 47 -14.89 0.07 15.81
N ASN A 48 -15.41 -1.04 16.32
CA ASN A 48 -14.63 -2.00 17.11
C ASN A 48 -13.49 -2.60 16.28
N SER A 49 -13.76 -2.99 15.02
CA SER A 49 -12.75 -3.51 14.11
C SER A 49 -11.66 -2.47 13.81
N ARG A 50 -12.07 -1.20 13.62
CA ARG A 50 -11.16 -0.06 13.43
C ARG A 50 -10.21 0.11 14.63
N ASN A 51 -10.76 0.05 15.84
CA ASN A 51 -9.98 0.13 17.08
C ASN A 51 -8.96 -1.02 17.20
N TRP A 52 -9.34 -2.25 16.81
CA TRP A 52 -8.43 -3.39 16.85
C TRP A 52 -7.28 -3.23 15.84
N VAL A 53 -7.59 -2.80 14.62
CA VAL A 53 -6.54 -2.54 13.60
C VAL A 53 -5.62 -1.41 14.04
N ALA A 54 -6.16 -0.32 14.58
CA ALA A 54 -5.37 0.78 15.10
C ALA A 54 -4.39 0.33 16.20
N LYS A 55 -4.87 -0.46 17.17
CA LYS A 55 -4.00 -1.05 18.20
C LYS A 55 -2.91 -1.94 17.65
N LEU A 56 -3.21 -2.74 16.61
CA LEU A 56 -2.26 -3.68 16.01
C LEU A 56 -1.02 -2.97 15.45
N ILE A 57 -1.20 -1.76 14.91
CA ILE A 57 -0.12 -0.99 14.26
C ILE A 57 0.29 0.26 15.05
N HIS A 58 -0.21 0.43 16.27
CA HIS A 58 0.01 1.62 17.11
C HIS A 58 -0.40 2.94 16.42
N ALA A 59 -1.56 2.91 15.74
CA ALA A 59 -2.19 4.08 15.13
C ALA A 59 -3.41 4.53 15.96
N LYS A 60 -3.97 5.69 15.60
CA LYS A 60 -5.26 6.14 16.10
C LYS A 60 -6.40 5.58 15.23
N PRO A 61 -7.60 5.32 15.80
CA PRO A 61 -8.74 4.81 15.02
C PRO A 61 -9.09 5.68 13.81
N GLU A 62 -9.03 7.00 13.93
CA GLU A 62 -9.31 7.95 12.84
C GLU A 62 -8.29 7.91 11.69
N GLU A 63 -7.13 7.28 11.90
CA GLU A 63 -6.10 7.08 10.88
C GLU A 63 -6.31 5.79 10.07
N ILE A 64 -7.32 4.97 10.43
CA ILE A 64 -7.62 3.72 9.73
C ILE A 64 -8.69 3.94 8.67
N VAL A 65 -8.41 3.51 7.45
CA VAL A 65 -9.34 3.51 6.33
C VAL A 65 -9.49 2.09 5.81
N PHE A 66 -10.71 1.55 5.85
CA PHE A 66 -11.02 0.25 5.26
C PHE A 66 -11.20 0.35 3.75
N THR A 67 -10.59 -0.58 3.04
CA THR A 67 -10.67 -0.71 1.57
C THR A 67 -10.97 -2.16 1.20
N CYS A 68 -11.23 -2.43 -0.08
CA CYS A 68 -11.45 -3.81 -0.55
C CYS A 68 -10.17 -4.67 -0.54
N GLY A 69 -8.99 -4.05 -0.33
CA GLY A 69 -7.71 -4.76 -0.29
C GLY A 69 -6.53 -3.85 -0.60
N SER A 70 -5.30 -4.40 -0.51
CA SER A 70 -4.06 -3.63 -0.67
C SER A 70 -3.92 -2.96 -2.04
N THR A 71 -4.49 -3.54 -3.09
CA THR A 71 -4.48 -2.92 -4.43
C THR A 71 -5.22 -1.59 -4.44
N GLU A 72 -6.40 -1.52 -3.81
CA GLU A 72 -7.14 -0.26 -3.67
C GLU A 72 -6.38 0.72 -2.78
N SER A 73 -5.88 0.26 -1.63
CA SER A 73 -5.11 1.09 -0.70
C SER A 73 -3.90 1.72 -1.37
N SER A 74 -3.07 0.93 -2.06
CA SER A 74 -1.88 1.42 -2.76
C SER A 74 -2.23 2.42 -3.86
N ASN A 75 -3.27 2.15 -4.66
CA ASN A 75 -3.74 3.07 -5.69
C ASN A 75 -4.26 4.38 -5.09
N MET A 76 -5.04 4.30 -4.02
CA MET A 76 -5.61 5.47 -3.33
C MET A 76 -4.50 6.35 -2.75
N ILE A 77 -3.54 5.75 -2.06
CA ILE A 77 -2.42 6.48 -1.43
C ILE A 77 -1.52 7.09 -2.51
N ILE A 78 -1.01 6.27 -3.44
CA ILE A 78 -0.01 6.73 -4.40
C ILE A 78 -0.58 7.81 -5.30
N LYS A 79 -1.77 7.60 -5.89
CA LYS A 79 -2.41 8.60 -6.76
C LYS A 79 -2.89 9.81 -5.96
N GLY A 80 -3.57 9.59 -4.84
CA GLY A 80 -4.13 10.66 -4.02
C GLY A 80 -3.06 11.58 -3.45
N VAL A 81 -1.98 11.02 -2.90
CA VAL A 81 -0.86 11.82 -2.39
C VAL A 81 -0.14 12.54 -3.52
N ALA A 82 0.14 11.86 -4.64
CA ALA A 82 0.80 12.47 -5.79
C ALA A 82 -0.01 13.67 -6.33
N ASP A 83 -1.32 13.50 -6.51
CA ASP A 83 -2.22 14.56 -6.98
C ASP A 83 -2.29 15.71 -5.97
N TYR A 84 -2.44 15.40 -4.67
CA TYR A 84 -2.50 16.42 -3.63
C TYR A 84 -1.22 17.26 -3.57
N LYS A 85 -0.06 16.60 -3.57
CA LYS A 85 1.24 17.27 -3.53
C LYS A 85 1.50 18.12 -4.77
N LYS A 86 1.09 17.65 -5.94
CA LYS A 86 1.30 18.35 -7.21
C LYS A 86 0.33 19.53 -7.39
N TYR A 87 -0.97 19.29 -7.22
CA TYR A 87 -2.00 20.28 -7.62
C TYR A 87 -2.39 21.24 -6.49
N TYR A 88 -2.41 20.78 -5.24
CA TYR A 88 -2.81 21.59 -4.09
C TYR A 88 -1.62 22.23 -3.36
N GLU A 89 -0.64 21.43 -2.96
CA GLU A 89 0.54 21.96 -2.29
C GLU A 89 1.60 22.52 -3.25
N LYS A 90 1.57 22.16 -4.51
CA LYS A 90 2.53 22.57 -5.57
C LYS A 90 4.00 22.28 -5.17
N LYS A 91 4.22 21.18 -4.45
CA LYS A 91 5.55 20.81 -3.92
C LYS A 91 6.39 19.99 -4.90
N GLY A 92 5.75 19.28 -5.83
CA GLY A 92 6.46 18.46 -6.80
C GLY A 92 5.60 17.36 -7.40
N ASN A 93 6.24 16.57 -8.26
CA ASN A 93 5.58 15.51 -9.05
C ASN A 93 6.46 14.26 -9.16
N HIS A 94 7.55 14.17 -8.39
CA HIS A 94 8.45 13.04 -8.44
C HIS A 94 8.11 12.01 -7.35
N ILE A 95 8.08 10.73 -7.76
CA ILE A 95 7.78 9.57 -6.92
C ILE A 95 8.97 8.61 -7.02
N ILE A 96 9.33 7.99 -5.90
CA ILE A 96 10.36 6.95 -5.86
C ILE A 96 9.71 5.63 -5.46
N THR A 97 10.04 4.56 -6.15
CA THR A 97 9.62 3.19 -5.82
C THR A 97 10.72 2.20 -6.20
N SER A 98 10.54 0.91 -5.89
CA SER A 98 11.51 -0.11 -6.29
C SER A 98 11.04 -0.94 -7.47
N LYS A 99 11.97 -1.66 -8.13
CA LYS A 99 11.65 -2.59 -9.22
C LYS A 99 11.02 -3.90 -8.75
N VAL A 100 11.06 -4.18 -7.44
CA VAL A 100 10.60 -5.43 -6.83
C VAL A 100 9.28 -5.29 -6.07
N GLU A 101 8.56 -4.19 -6.28
CA GLU A 101 7.25 -3.98 -5.68
C GLU A 101 6.21 -4.98 -6.18
N HIS A 102 5.18 -5.20 -5.35
CA HIS A 102 3.99 -5.88 -5.81
C HIS A 102 3.35 -5.13 -7.00
N HIS A 103 2.73 -5.85 -7.92
CA HIS A 103 2.13 -5.28 -9.13
C HIS A 103 1.12 -4.15 -8.85
N ALA A 104 0.44 -4.16 -7.70
CA ALA A 104 -0.47 -3.09 -7.31
C ALA A 104 0.24 -1.72 -7.21
N THR A 105 1.43 -1.69 -6.59
CA THR A 105 2.28 -0.50 -6.48
C THR A 105 3.00 -0.22 -7.79
N LEU A 106 3.67 -1.24 -8.34
CA LEU A 106 4.50 -1.09 -9.55
C LEU A 106 3.71 -0.57 -10.74
N ASN A 107 2.53 -1.14 -11.02
CA ASN A 107 1.71 -0.72 -12.14
C ASN A 107 1.07 0.65 -11.91
N THR A 108 0.75 1.01 -10.66
CA THR A 108 0.29 2.36 -10.33
C THR A 108 1.37 3.40 -10.59
N CYS A 109 2.60 3.13 -10.19
CA CYS A 109 3.75 3.99 -10.45
C CYS A 109 4.05 4.09 -11.96
N ARG A 110 4.02 2.97 -12.68
CA ARG A 110 4.17 2.95 -14.16
C ARG A 110 3.07 3.77 -14.85
N PHE A 111 1.82 3.62 -14.40
CA PHE A 111 0.71 4.41 -14.93
C PHE A 111 0.96 5.92 -14.76
N LEU A 112 1.37 6.36 -13.57
CA LEU A 112 1.69 7.78 -13.34
C LEU A 112 2.88 8.24 -14.18
N ASN A 113 3.90 7.40 -14.34
CA ASN A 113 5.05 7.66 -15.20
C ASN A 113 4.70 7.70 -16.70
N GLY A 114 3.46 7.38 -17.07
CA GLY A 114 2.98 7.35 -18.44
C GLY A 114 3.23 6.04 -19.19
N ASP A 115 3.75 5.01 -18.53
CA ASP A 115 4.06 3.70 -19.10
C ASP A 115 2.79 2.81 -19.06
N ILE A 116 1.81 3.11 -19.92
CA ILE A 116 0.44 2.55 -19.79
C ILE A 116 0.37 1.04 -20.05
N TYR A 117 1.28 0.49 -20.83
CA TYR A 117 1.27 -0.93 -21.22
C TYR A 117 2.68 -1.45 -21.49
N SER A 118 3.60 -1.32 -20.53
CA SER A 118 4.90 -1.97 -20.64
C SER A 118 4.88 -3.41 -20.12
N ASN A 119 3.81 -4.18 -20.39
CA ASN A 119 3.88 -5.62 -20.22
C ASN A 119 4.77 -6.16 -21.33
N GLN A 120 5.97 -6.60 -20.96
CA GLN A 120 6.83 -7.41 -21.84
C GLN A 120 6.12 -8.72 -22.26
N ASP A 121 5.05 -9.11 -21.55
CA ASP A 121 4.13 -10.21 -21.87
C ASP A 121 2.92 -9.76 -22.69
N ALA A 122 3.03 -8.67 -23.44
CA ALA A 122 1.92 -8.17 -24.24
C ALA A 122 1.56 -9.09 -25.42
N THR A 123 0.93 -10.21 -25.11
CA THR A 123 0.03 -10.92 -26.05
C THR A 123 -1.16 -10.06 -26.48
N PHE A 124 -1.27 -8.83 -25.99
CA PHE A 124 -2.31 -7.84 -26.32
C PHE A 124 -1.80 -6.63 -27.11
N SER A 125 -0.69 -6.74 -27.79
CA SER A 125 -0.25 -5.73 -28.75
C SER A 125 -0.98 -5.86 -30.09
N LEU A 126 -2.30 -5.83 -30.09
CA LEU A 126 -3.09 -5.65 -31.33
C LEU A 126 -2.83 -4.30 -32.02
N PHE A 127 -2.22 -3.34 -31.33
CA PHE A 127 -2.03 -1.97 -31.80
C PHE A 127 -0.59 -1.47 -31.76
N GLY A 128 0.42 -2.34 -31.60
CA GLY A 128 1.82 -1.93 -31.52
C GLY A 128 2.21 -1.33 -30.15
N LYS A 129 3.39 -0.73 -30.07
CA LYS A 129 3.85 -0.02 -28.87
C LYS A 129 2.93 1.18 -28.59
N VAL A 130 2.19 1.14 -27.49
CA VAL A 130 1.43 2.32 -27.06
C VAL A 130 2.44 3.40 -26.64
N PRO A 131 2.36 4.61 -27.18
CA PRO A 131 3.29 5.67 -26.82
C PRO A 131 3.12 6.05 -25.35
N LYS A 132 4.24 6.43 -24.70
CA LYS A 132 4.23 6.98 -23.34
C LYS A 132 3.33 8.21 -23.30
N VAL A 133 2.40 8.25 -22.36
CA VAL A 133 1.50 9.40 -22.16
C VAL A 133 2.07 10.27 -21.04
N ASP A 134 2.37 11.52 -21.34
CA ASP A 134 2.76 12.47 -20.30
C ASP A 134 1.57 12.73 -19.36
N ARG A 135 1.69 12.24 -18.13
CA ARG A 135 0.74 12.47 -17.03
C ARG A 135 1.24 13.56 -16.08
N GLY A 136 2.38 14.14 -16.39
CA GLY A 136 3.03 15.17 -15.61
C GLY A 136 3.63 14.67 -14.30
N TYR A 137 3.92 13.36 -14.16
CA TYR A 137 4.65 12.76 -13.05
C TYR A 137 5.96 12.16 -13.56
N GLU A 138 6.94 12.13 -12.66
CA GLU A 138 8.20 11.44 -12.85
C GLU A 138 8.32 10.33 -11.80
N VAL A 139 8.73 9.14 -12.21
CA VAL A 139 8.94 8.03 -11.29
C VAL A 139 10.34 7.46 -11.44
N THR A 140 11.06 7.37 -10.32
CA THR A 140 12.32 6.64 -10.23
C THR A 140 12.06 5.24 -9.67
N PHE A 141 12.48 4.22 -10.43
CA PHE A 141 12.40 2.81 -10.03
C PHE A 141 13.79 2.36 -9.59
N LEU A 142 14.00 2.24 -8.27
CA LEU A 142 15.27 1.85 -7.70
C LEU A 142 15.59 0.38 -7.98
N ASP A 143 16.85 0.11 -8.23
CA ASP A 143 17.41 -1.23 -8.14
C ASP A 143 17.55 -1.63 -6.66
N VAL A 144 17.55 -2.91 -6.41
CA VAL A 144 17.73 -3.49 -5.08
C VAL A 144 19.09 -4.17 -4.97
N ASN A 145 19.55 -4.36 -3.76
CA ASN A 145 20.77 -5.12 -3.50
C ASN A 145 20.57 -6.63 -3.80
N LYS A 146 21.62 -7.43 -3.67
CA LYS A 146 21.60 -8.89 -3.92
C LYS A 146 20.62 -9.67 -3.02
N PHE A 147 20.09 -9.06 -1.98
CA PHE A 147 19.10 -9.63 -1.07
C PHE A 147 17.68 -9.15 -1.38
N GLY A 148 17.48 -8.35 -2.44
CA GLY A 148 16.18 -7.82 -2.81
C GLY A 148 15.71 -6.63 -1.96
N GLN A 149 16.64 -5.89 -1.35
CA GLN A 149 16.34 -4.77 -0.46
C GLN A 149 16.72 -3.43 -1.10
N VAL A 150 15.89 -2.41 -0.89
CA VAL A 150 16.24 -1.02 -1.14
C VAL A 150 17.26 -0.58 -0.09
N THR A 151 18.38 0.00 -0.51
CA THR A 151 19.34 0.54 0.45
C THR A 151 19.05 2.00 0.76
N PRO A 152 19.26 2.46 2.01
CA PRO A 152 19.08 3.86 2.38
C PRO A 152 19.86 4.82 1.48
N GLU A 153 21.06 4.45 1.09
CA GLU A 153 21.95 5.26 0.24
C GLU A 153 21.37 5.41 -1.17
N SER A 154 20.83 4.33 -1.76
CA SER A 154 20.21 4.39 -3.10
C SER A 154 18.94 5.22 -3.09
N PHE A 155 18.17 5.13 -2.00
CA PHE A 155 16.97 5.95 -1.80
C PHE A 155 17.34 7.42 -1.66
N GLU A 156 18.27 7.76 -0.76
CA GLU A 156 18.69 9.13 -0.53
C GLU A 156 19.26 9.80 -1.79
N GLN A 157 20.09 9.09 -2.56
CA GLN A 157 20.65 9.58 -3.83
C GLN A 157 19.57 9.85 -4.91
N ALA A 158 18.43 9.16 -4.84
CA ALA A 158 17.35 9.34 -5.80
C ALA A 158 16.43 10.51 -5.46
N ILE A 159 16.51 11.04 -4.23
CA ILE A 159 15.68 12.17 -3.78
C ILE A 159 16.04 13.44 -4.53
N ARG A 160 15.04 14.15 -4.99
CA ARG A 160 15.13 15.43 -5.70
C ARG A 160 14.26 16.48 -5.00
N PRO A 161 14.47 17.77 -5.26
CA PRO A 161 13.62 18.84 -4.73
C PRO A 161 12.12 18.67 -5.04
N THR A 162 11.80 17.95 -6.13
CA THR A 162 10.43 17.65 -6.57
C THR A 162 9.90 16.33 -6.04
N THR A 163 10.66 15.57 -5.24
CA THR A 163 10.24 14.29 -4.68
C THR A 163 9.22 14.53 -3.57
N THR A 164 8.07 13.90 -3.68
CA THR A 164 6.97 14.08 -2.74
C THR A 164 6.53 12.81 -2.05
N LEU A 165 6.78 11.66 -2.68
CA LEU A 165 6.37 10.34 -2.19
C LEU A 165 7.43 9.30 -2.52
N ALA A 166 7.71 8.42 -1.57
CA ALA A 166 8.38 7.15 -1.79
C ALA A 166 7.41 6.01 -1.44
N SER A 167 7.48 4.90 -2.15
CA SER A 167 6.61 3.75 -1.92
C SER A 167 7.42 2.46 -2.02
N PHE A 168 7.51 1.71 -0.90
CA PHE A 168 8.29 0.48 -0.82
C PHE A 168 7.50 -0.64 -0.15
N ILE A 169 7.66 -1.86 -0.68
CA ILE A 169 7.19 -3.08 -0.04
C ILE A 169 8.02 -3.34 1.22
N TRP A 170 7.37 -3.61 2.35
CA TRP A 170 8.08 -3.88 3.60
C TRP A 170 8.67 -5.28 3.62
N ALA A 171 7.85 -6.29 3.28
CA ALA A 171 8.30 -7.66 3.06
C ALA A 171 7.92 -8.12 1.66
N ASN A 172 8.89 -8.56 0.88
CA ASN A 172 8.64 -9.06 -0.47
C ASN A 172 7.93 -10.42 -0.40
N ASN A 173 6.81 -10.55 -1.08
CA ASN A 173 5.96 -11.74 -1.08
C ASN A 173 6.57 -12.95 -1.82
N GLU A 174 7.53 -12.71 -2.72
CA GLU A 174 8.15 -13.77 -3.54
C GLU A 174 9.39 -14.36 -2.85
N ILE A 175 10.27 -13.50 -2.33
CA ILE A 175 11.57 -13.92 -1.80
C ILE A 175 11.73 -13.73 -0.29
N GLY A 176 10.73 -13.11 0.37
CA GLY A 176 10.73 -12.93 1.83
C GLY A 176 11.74 -11.91 2.36
N SER A 177 12.38 -11.13 1.50
CA SER A 177 13.30 -10.06 1.96
C SER A 177 12.53 -8.97 2.70
N LEU A 178 13.16 -8.43 3.74
CA LEU A 178 12.63 -7.33 4.55
C LEU A 178 13.41 -6.05 4.24
N ASN A 179 12.70 -4.97 3.90
CA ASN A 179 13.29 -3.64 3.87
C ASN A 179 13.36 -3.06 5.29
N ASP A 180 14.44 -2.35 5.59
CA ASP A 180 14.62 -1.61 6.84
C ASP A 180 13.79 -0.32 6.79
N MET A 181 12.48 -0.44 7.13
CA MET A 181 11.56 0.68 7.06
C MET A 181 11.89 1.78 8.07
N ASP A 182 12.51 1.47 9.20
CA ASP A 182 12.89 2.47 10.19
C ASP A 182 13.96 3.41 9.64
N THR A 183 14.99 2.83 9.00
CA THR A 183 16.04 3.64 8.34
C THR A 183 15.48 4.37 7.12
N LEU A 184 14.67 3.72 6.28
CA LEU A 184 14.06 4.35 5.11
C LEU A 184 13.10 5.48 5.50
N SER A 185 12.34 5.33 6.59
CA SER A 185 11.47 6.40 7.08
C SER A 185 12.26 7.58 7.63
N THR A 186 13.38 7.32 8.28
CA THR A 186 14.29 8.38 8.74
C THR A 186 14.84 9.20 7.56
N VAL A 187 15.28 8.54 6.48
CA VAL A 187 15.72 9.21 5.25
C VAL A 187 14.57 10.03 4.66
N ALA A 188 13.39 9.43 4.50
CA ALA A 188 12.21 10.13 3.96
C ALA A 188 11.86 11.38 4.77
N HIS A 189 11.83 11.24 6.11
CA HIS A 189 11.51 12.33 7.02
C HIS A 189 12.51 13.48 6.92
N ASN A 190 13.81 13.19 6.92
CA ASN A 190 14.88 14.19 6.81
C ASN A 190 14.78 15.02 5.53
N HIS A 191 14.20 14.44 4.46
CA HIS A 191 14.01 15.09 3.17
C HIS A 191 12.57 15.58 2.93
N HIS A 192 11.68 15.52 3.94
CA HIS A 192 10.26 15.89 3.83
C HIS A 192 9.50 15.13 2.73
N VAL A 193 9.88 13.89 2.46
CA VAL A 193 9.23 12.97 1.53
C VAL A 193 8.27 12.09 2.33
N LEU A 194 7.04 11.92 1.85
CA LEU A 194 6.12 10.97 2.45
C LEU A 194 6.53 9.54 2.09
N LEU A 195 6.48 8.62 3.05
CA LEU A 195 6.77 7.21 2.83
C LEU A 195 5.48 6.38 2.91
N HIS A 196 5.16 5.67 1.83
CA HIS A 196 4.18 4.59 1.82
C HIS A 196 4.90 3.25 1.95
N ALA A 197 4.53 2.47 2.96
CA ALA A 197 5.01 1.12 3.16
C ALA A 197 3.89 0.12 2.82
N ASP A 198 4.08 -0.72 1.80
CA ASP A 198 3.19 -1.87 1.57
C ASP A 198 3.51 -2.96 2.60
N ALA A 199 2.69 -3.00 3.66
CA ALA A 199 2.83 -3.91 4.78
C ALA A 199 1.95 -5.17 4.66
N THR A 200 1.43 -5.49 3.48
CA THR A 200 0.52 -6.62 3.25
C THR A 200 1.06 -7.93 3.80
N GLN A 201 2.35 -8.18 3.69
CA GLN A 201 2.98 -9.41 4.20
C GLN A 201 3.48 -9.29 5.65
N ILE A 202 3.48 -8.09 6.24
CA ILE A 202 3.98 -7.85 7.60
C ILE A 202 2.85 -7.82 8.63
N ALA A 203 1.71 -7.21 8.30
CA ALA A 203 0.61 -7.02 9.22
C ALA A 203 0.15 -8.34 9.86
N GLY A 204 0.13 -8.38 11.19
CA GLY A 204 -0.20 -9.57 11.97
C GLY A 204 0.90 -10.64 12.07
N LYS A 205 2.05 -10.47 11.37
CA LYS A 205 3.18 -11.42 11.42
C LYS A 205 4.38 -10.87 12.19
N LEU A 206 4.64 -9.58 12.03
CA LEU A 206 5.70 -8.87 12.76
C LEU A 206 5.10 -7.62 13.42
N PRO A 207 5.70 -7.12 14.51
CA PRO A 207 5.27 -5.88 15.14
C PRO A 207 5.38 -4.69 14.17
N ILE A 208 4.34 -3.87 14.15
CA ILE A 208 4.31 -2.60 13.43
C ILE A 208 4.07 -1.49 14.46
N ASN A 209 4.85 -0.42 14.40
CA ASN A 209 4.62 0.77 15.19
C ASN A 209 4.76 2.02 14.32
N VAL A 210 3.62 2.52 13.81
CA VAL A 210 3.62 3.68 12.92
C VAL A 210 3.98 4.99 13.63
N GLU A 211 3.97 5.03 14.96
CA GLU A 211 4.43 6.21 15.72
C GLU A 211 5.96 6.29 15.79
N GLN A 212 6.64 5.16 15.73
CA GLN A 212 8.11 5.11 15.73
C GLN A 212 8.72 5.32 14.35
N THR A 213 7.95 5.04 13.28
CA THR A 213 8.39 5.22 11.88
C THR A 213 8.03 6.60 11.32
N LYS A 214 7.78 7.59 12.18
CA LYS A 214 7.49 8.99 11.77
C LYS A 214 8.73 9.76 11.45
#